data_ff84617d7967767f3126592591adfddc
#
_entry.id   ff84617d7967767f3126592591adfddc
#
_cell.length_a   1.000
_cell.length_b   1.000
_cell.length_c   1.000
_cell.angle_alpha   90.00
_cell.angle_beta   90.00
_cell.angle_gamma   90.00
#
_symmetry.space_group_name_H-M   'P 1'
#
loop_
_entity.id
_entity.type
_entity.pdbx_description
1 polymer ?
#
loop_
_entity_poly.entity_id
_entity_poly.type
_entity_poly.pdbx_seq_one_letter_code
_entity_poly.pdbx_strand_id
1 'polypeptide(L)'
;KQVNLDAMIEQLPEGYNTPVGYLGSLLSDGQKQLLAFGRTLIRNTPILLLDEATANIDSHTEKQIQASIEHIRGSKTIVSIAHRLSTVQDANEIVYIEYGKIKEKGSFKELIDLKGAFYNLWVRQKSGS
;
A
#
# COMPACT_ATOMS: atom_id res chain seq x y z
N LYS A 1 5.80 16.83 5.36
CA LYS A 1 7.01 16.67 4.52
C LYS A 1 7.43 15.21 4.27
N GLN A 2 7.00 14.24 5.06
CA GLN A 2 7.38 12.83 4.88
C GLN A 2 6.48 12.05 3.90
N VAL A 3 5.38 12.60 3.40
CA VAL A 3 4.34 11.83 2.71
C VAL A 3 3.71 12.57 1.52
N ASN A 4 4.36 13.56 0.92
CA ASN A 4 3.79 14.39 -0.18
C ASN A 4 2.35 14.91 0.07
N LEU A 5 1.87 14.86 1.32
CA LEU A 5 0.57 15.38 1.71
C LEU A 5 0.50 16.91 1.56
N ASP A 6 1.62 17.60 1.79
CA ASP A 6 1.69 19.05 1.67
C ASP A 6 1.27 19.48 0.26
N ALA A 7 1.85 18.86 -0.78
CA ALA A 7 1.53 19.19 -2.16
C ALA A 7 0.04 18.95 -2.50
N MET A 8 -0.54 17.85 -1.97
CA MET A 8 -1.96 17.57 -2.16
C MET A 8 -2.84 18.58 -1.43
N ILE A 9 -2.49 18.95 -0.20
CA ILE A 9 -3.26 19.91 0.61
C ILE A 9 -3.16 21.31 0.01
N GLU A 10 -2.00 21.73 -0.47
CA GLU A 10 -1.81 23.04 -1.12
C GLU A 10 -2.61 23.20 -2.42
N GLN A 11 -2.99 22.09 -3.08
CA GLN A 11 -3.87 22.11 -4.25
C GLN A 11 -5.36 22.25 -3.89
N LEU A 12 -5.73 22.12 -2.62
CA LEU A 12 -7.11 22.34 -2.18
C LEU A 12 -7.43 23.85 -2.15
N PRO A 13 -8.69 24.26 -2.33
CA PRO A 13 -9.09 25.69 -2.48
C PRO A 13 -8.58 26.60 -1.38
N GLU A 14 -8.54 26.15 -0.14
CA GLU A 14 -8.10 26.91 1.04
C GLU A 14 -6.90 26.22 1.73
N GLY A 15 -6.17 25.33 1.03
CA GLY A 15 -5.03 24.61 1.57
C GLY A 15 -5.42 23.84 2.84
N TYR A 16 -4.66 24.04 3.92
CA TYR A 16 -4.90 23.39 5.22
C TYR A 16 -6.22 23.80 5.91
N ASN A 17 -6.83 24.91 5.50
CA ASN A 17 -8.08 25.40 6.04
C ASN A 17 -9.31 24.91 5.23
N THR A 18 -9.11 24.14 4.19
CA THR A 18 -10.19 23.65 3.34
C THR A 18 -11.16 22.78 4.15
N PRO A 19 -12.46 23.12 4.17
CA PRO A 19 -13.48 22.28 4.77
C PRO A 19 -13.53 20.94 4.04
N VAL A 20 -13.36 19.84 4.76
CA VAL A 20 -13.36 18.47 4.17
C VAL A 20 -14.72 17.79 4.22
N GLY A 21 -15.71 18.41 4.85
CA GLY A 21 -17.05 17.88 5.03
C GLY A 21 -17.13 16.74 6.06
N TYR A 22 -18.35 16.25 6.28
CA TYR A 22 -18.57 15.13 7.20
C TYR A 22 -17.87 13.88 6.71
N LEU A 23 -17.01 13.29 7.54
CA LEU A 23 -16.17 12.12 7.21
C LEU A 23 -15.35 12.29 5.93
N GLY A 24 -14.97 13.52 5.57
CA GLY A 24 -14.19 13.78 4.36
C GLY A 24 -15.00 13.68 3.07
N SER A 25 -16.31 13.93 3.11
CA SER A 25 -17.22 13.78 1.95
C SER A 25 -16.84 14.66 0.75
N LEU A 26 -16.06 15.73 0.96
CA LEU A 26 -15.59 16.61 -0.09
C LEU A 26 -14.21 16.23 -0.67
N LEU A 27 -13.63 15.13 -0.18
CA LEU A 27 -12.36 14.58 -0.67
C LEU A 27 -12.60 13.37 -1.57
N SER A 28 -11.74 13.18 -2.57
CA SER A 28 -11.70 11.94 -3.33
C SER A 28 -11.26 10.76 -2.45
N ASP A 29 -11.58 9.53 -2.85
CA ASP A 29 -11.19 8.34 -2.08
C ASP A 29 -9.67 8.22 -1.96
N GLY A 30 -8.91 8.59 -3.00
CA GLY A 30 -7.46 8.67 -2.95
C GLY A 30 -6.95 9.69 -1.94
N GLN A 31 -7.54 10.89 -1.88
CA GLN A 31 -7.20 11.92 -0.91
C GLN A 31 -7.49 11.47 0.53
N LYS A 32 -8.63 10.78 0.76
CA LYS A 32 -8.96 10.19 2.05
C LYS A 32 -7.92 9.16 2.50
N GLN A 33 -7.47 8.30 1.57
CA GLN A 33 -6.45 7.30 1.87
C GLN A 33 -5.09 7.90 2.17
N LEU A 34 -4.65 8.91 1.40
CA LEU A 34 -3.41 9.64 1.69
C LEU A 34 -3.45 10.28 3.08
N LEU A 35 -4.58 10.90 3.47
CA LEU A 35 -4.75 11.46 4.80
C LEU A 35 -4.72 10.40 5.90
N ALA A 36 -5.40 9.26 5.69
CA ALA A 36 -5.39 8.13 6.62
C ALA A 36 -3.98 7.58 6.80
N PHE A 37 -3.24 7.43 5.71
CA PHE A 37 -1.85 7.00 5.72
C PHE A 37 -0.95 7.98 6.49
N GLY A 38 -1.07 9.28 6.21
CA GLY A 38 -0.33 10.33 6.92
C GLY A 38 -0.61 10.33 8.44
N ARG A 39 -1.87 10.16 8.85
CA ARG A 39 -2.26 10.02 10.26
C ARG A 39 -1.58 8.82 10.94
N THR A 40 -1.46 7.71 10.23
CA THR A 40 -0.79 6.51 10.75
C THR A 40 0.70 6.74 10.94
N LEU A 41 1.34 7.48 10.03
CA LEU A 41 2.77 7.81 10.14
C LEU A 41 3.09 8.74 11.32
N ILE A 42 2.21 9.71 11.61
CA ILE A 42 2.38 10.64 12.73
C ILE A 42 2.40 9.89 14.08
N ARG A 43 1.65 8.79 14.21
CA ARG A 43 1.63 7.96 15.42
C ARG A 43 2.96 7.26 15.74
N ASN A 44 3.87 7.25 14.79
CA ASN A 44 5.23 6.68 14.94
C ASN A 44 5.28 5.27 15.55
N THR A 45 4.35 4.41 15.19
CA THR A 45 4.34 3.00 15.62
C THR A 45 5.46 2.22 14.95
N PRO A 46 6.06 1.22 15.62
CA PRO A 46 7.13 0.39 15.04
C PRO A 46 6.61 -0.57 13.96
N ILE A 47 5.31 -0.90 13.98
CA ILE A 47 4.66 -1.79 13.02
C ILE A 47 3.57 -1.00 12.29
N LEU A 48 3.55 -1.12 10.97
CA LEU A 48 2.54 -0.56 10.09
C LEU A 48 1.81 -1.71 9.38
N LEU A 49 0.49 -1.77 9.55
CA LEU A 49 -0.37 -2.70 8.82
C LEU A 49 -1.06 -1.96 7.68
N LEU A 50 -0.86 -2.45 6.47
CA LEU A 50 -1.48 -1.92 5.26
C LEU A 50 -2.42 -2.98 4.68
N ASP A 51 -3.71 -2.71 4.75
CA ASP A 51 -4.71 -3.46 3.98
C ASP A 51 -4.92 -2.73 2.66
N GLU A 52 -4.42 -3.30 1.58
CA GLU A 52 -4.41 -2.68 0.26
C GLU A 52 -5.80 -2.73 -0.38
N ALA A 53 -6.74 -1.95 0.15
CA ALA A 53 -8.01 -1.70 -0.51
C ALA A 53 -7.87 -0.61 -1.60
N THR A 54 -6.85 -0.73 -2.47
CA THR A 54 -6.53 0.28 -3.51
C THR A 54 -7.35 0.11 -4.79
N ALA A 55 -8.38 -0.71 -4.80
CA ALA A 55 -9.15 -1.04 -6.00
C ALA A 55 -9.79 0.16 -6.73
N ASN A 56 -9.93 1.32 -6.05
CA ASN A 56 -10.59 2.52 -6.58
C ASN A 56 -9.70 3.78 -6.51
N ILE A 57 -8.39 3.64 -6.41
CA ILE A 57 -7.49 4.79 -6.37
C ILE A 57 -6.89 5.01 -7.76
N ASP A 58 -6.81 6.28 -8.15
CA ASP A 58 -6.11 6.67 -9.36
C ASP A 58 -4.60 6.33 -9.27
N SER A 59 -4.00 6.09 -10.42
CA SER A 59 -2.60 5.66 -10.51
C SER A 59 -1.59 6.69 -9.99
N HIS A 60 -1.94 7.96 -9.95
CA HIS A 60 -1.07 9.02 -9.42
C HIS A 60 -1.01 8.94 -7.88
N THR A 61 -2.17 8.83 -7.23
CA THR A 61 -2.28 8.67 -5.77
C THR A 61 -1.62 7.36 -5.31
N GLU A 62 -1.81 6.26 -6.06
CA GLU A 62 -1.15 4.99 -5.78
C GLU A 62 0.38 5.14 -5.76
N LYS A 63 0.97 5.82 -6.75
CA LYS A 63 2.42 6.10 -6.80
C LYS A 63 2.89 6.95 -5.61
N GLN A 64 2.10 7.92 -5.18
CA GLN A 64 2.44 8.74 -4.01
C GLN A 64 2.47 7.92 -2.71
N ILE A 65 1.50 7.02 -2.53
CA ILE A 65 1.46 6.10 -1.39
C ILE A 65 2.68 5.17 -1.44
N GLN A 66 2.99 4.56 -2.59
CA GLN A 66 4.14 3.69 -2.76
C GLN A 66 5.46 4.41 -2.46
N ALA A 67 5.66 5.61 -3.00
CA ALA A 67 6.85 6.42 -2.70
C ALA A 67 6.98 6.72 -1.19
N SER A 68 5.86 6.94 -0.51
CA SER A 68 5.83 7.18 0.94
C SER A 68 6.16 5.92 1.73
N ILE A 69 5.70 4.75 1.30
CA ILE A 69 6.03 3.45 1.88
C ILE A 69 7.54 3.18 1.73
N GLU A 70 8.10 3.42 0.54
CA GLU A 70 9.54 3.28 0.30
C GLU A 70 10.37 4.16 1.24
N HIS A 71 9.94 5.40 1.47
CA HIS A 71 10.65 6.32 2.35
C HIS A 71 10.73 5.86 3.80
N ILE A 72 9.74 5.11 4.29
CA ILE A 72 9.71 4.57 5.65
C ILE A 72 10.25 3.13 5.74
N ARG A 73 10.50 2.48 4.61
CA ARG A 73 11.10 1.16 4.53
C ARG A 73 12.45 1.15 5.26
N GLY A 74 12.70 0.15 6.08
CA GLY A 74 13.91 0.04 6.90
C GLY A 74 13.84 0.75 8.26
N SER A 75 12.90 1.70 8.45
CA SER A 75 12.67 2.33 9.76
C SER A 75 11.53 1.67 10.56
N LYS A 76 10.67 0.91 9.90
CA LYS A 76 9.49 0.25 10.49
C LYS A 76 9.29 -1.14 9.90
N THR A 77 8.63 -2.00 10.65
CA THR A 77 8.10 -3.26 10.11
C THR A 77 6.80 -2.98 9.37
N ILE A 78 6.76 -3.28 8.08
CA ILE A 78 5.57 -3.08 7.25
C ILE A 78 4.98 -4.46 6.93
N VAL A 79 3.72 -4.66 7.29
CA VAL A 79 2.93 -5.85 6.91
C VAL A 79 1.84 -5.39 5.97
N SER A 80 1.88 -5.85 4.73
CA SER A 80 0.92 -5.46 3.69
C SER A 80 0.13 -6.66 3.20
N ILE A 81 -1.19 -6.51 3.10
CA ILE A 81 -2.06 -7.44 2.39
C ILE A 81 -2.16 -6.93 0.95
N ALA A 82 -1.53 -7.64 0.03
CA ALA A 82 -1.43 -7.19 -1.36
C ALA A 82 -2.46 -7.92 -2.24
N HIS A 83 -3.26 -7.14 -2.96
CA HIS A 83 -4.13 -7.63 -4.03
C HIS A 83 -3.42 -7.65 -5.39
N ARG A 84 -2.38 -6.83 -5.56
CA ARG A 84 -1.53 -6.80 -6.75
C ARG A 84 -0.17 -7.40 -6.44
N LEU A 85 0.20 -8.45 -7.14
CA LEU A 85 1.46 -9.13 -6.91
C LEU A 85 2.69 -8.26 -7.25
N SER A 86 2.54 -7.21 -8.04
CA SER A 86 3.61 -6.24 -8.30
C SER A 86 4.11 -5.55 -7.04
N THR A 87 3.25 -5.36 -6.04
CA THR A 87 3.60 -4.67 -4.79
C THR A 87 4.39 -5.54 -3.82
N VAL A 88 4.41 -6.86 -4.00
CA VAL A 88 5.14 -7.79 -3.12
C VAL A 88 6.53 -8.17 -3.61
N GLN A 89 6.92 -7.77 -4.85
CA GLN A 89 8.22 -8.15 -5.42
C GLN A 89 9.41 -7.73 -4.57
N ASP A 90 9.30 -6.54 -3.96
CA ASP A 90 10.36 -5.95 -3.14
C ASP A 90 10.19 -6.24 -1.63
N ALA A 91 9.24 -7.11 -1.26
CA ALA A 91 9.07 -7.51 0.14
C ALA A 91 10.24 -8.39 0.59
N ASN A 92 10.68 -8.20 1.83
CA ASN A 92 11.70 -9.04 2.43
C ASN A 92 11.23 -10.49 2.58
N GLU A 93 9.95 -10.67 2.90
CA GLU A 93 9.31 -11.96 3.09
C GLU A 93 7.87 -11.90 2.59
N ILE A 94 7.44 -12.90 1.87
CA ILE A 94 6.08 -13.10 1.39
C ILE A 94 5.50 -14.32 2.10
N VAL A 95 4.28 -14.19 2.60
CA VAL A 95 3.52 -15.28 3.21
C VAL A 95 2.29 -15.54 2.35
N TYR A 96 2.24 -16.67 1.68
CA TYR A 96 1.06 -17.11 0.93
C TYR A 96 0.12 -17.91 1.81
N ILE A 97 -1.09 -17.40 1.99
CA ILE A 97 -2.10 -18.00 2.86
C ILE A 97 -3.25 -18.56 2.00
N GLU A 98 -3.64 -19.79 2.27
CA GLU A 98 -4.77 -20.44 1.63
C GLU A 98 -5.57 -21.24 2.66
N TYR A 99 -6.89 -21.07 2.65
CA TYR A 99 -7.80 -21.72 3.63
C TYR A 99 -7.36 -21.53 5.10
N GLY A 100 -6.91 -20.31 5.45
CA GLY A 100 -6.49 -19.95 6.80
C GLY A 100 -5.15 -20.58 7.25
N LYS A 101 -4.39 -21.17 6.34
CA LYS A 101 -3.08 -21.78 6.63
C LYS A 101 -1.99 -21.19 5.75
N ILE A 102 -0.81 -21.04 6.32
CA ILE A 102 0.39 -20.69 5.55
C ILE A 102 0.74 -21.88 4.67
N LYS A 103 0.71 -21.67 3.36
CA LYS A 103 1.07 -22.67 2.34
C LYS A 103 2.53 -22.55 1.93
N GLU A 104 2.96 -21.31 1.70
CA GLU A 104 4.31 -20.99 1.25
C GLU A 104 4.78 -19.72 1.95
N LYS A 105 6.09 -19.63 2.17
CA LYS A 105 6.72 -18.50 2.82
C LYS A 105 8.16 -18.39 2.32
N GLY A 106 8.60 -17.16 2.00
CA GLY A 106 9.95 -16.89 1.53
C GLY A 106 10.04 -15.53 0.82
N SER A 107 11.22 -15.23 0.29
CA SER A 107 11.42 -14.11 -0.62
C SER A 107 10.71 -14.32 -1.95
N PHE A 108 10.52 -13.26 -2.70
CA PHE A 108 9.92 -13.36 -4.04
C PHE A 108 10.67 -14.36 -4.93
N LYS A 109 12.01 -14.30 -4.93
CA LYS A 109 12.83 -15.20 -5.72
C LYS A 109 12.65 -16.66 -5.33
N GLU A 110 12.69 -16.97 -4.04
CA GLU A 110 12.51 -18.33 -3.53
C GLU A 110 11.14 -18.90 -3.93
N LEU A 111 10.08 -18.12 -3.82
CA LEU A 111 8.73 -18.56 -4.18
C LEU A 111 8.54 -18.73 -5.68
N ILE A 112 9.20 -17.93 -6.52
CA ILE A 112 9.21 -18.12 -7.97
C ILE A 112 9.98 -19.38 -8.35
N ASP A 113 11.14 -19.62 -7.74
CA ASP A 113 11.98 -20.78 -8.01
C ASP A 113 11.30 -22.09 -7.54
N LEU A 114 10.50 -22.03 -6.46
CA LEU A 114 9.72 -23.14 -5.92
C LEU A 114 8.64 -23.63 -6.91
N LYS A 115 8.15 -22.77 -7.81
CA LYS A 115 7.07 -23.06 -8.78
C LYS A 115 5.78 -23.60 -8.14
N GLY A 116 5.49 -23.18 -6.92
CA GLY A 116 4.34 -23.59 -6.12
C GLY A 116 3.07 -22.79 -6.39
N ALA A 117 2.22 -22.69 -5.36
CA ALA A 117 0.93 -22.00 -5.44
C ALA A 117 1.09 -20.49 -5.70
N PHE A 118 2.05 -19.83 -5.04
CA PHE A 118 2.37 -18.45 -5.28
C PHE A 118 2.82 -18.20 -6.73
N TYR A 119 3.70 -19.03 -7.27
CA TYR A 119 4.14 -18.93 -8.67
C TYR A 119 2.95 -19.03 -9.63
N ASN A 120 2.04 -19.99 -9.42
CA ASN A 120 0.86 -20.15 -10.26
C ASN A 120 -0.04 -18.90 -10.21
N LEU A 121 -0.20 -18.30 -9.03
CA LEU A 121 -0.94 -17.04 -8.88
C LEU A 121 -0.26 -15.90 -9.64
N TRP A 122 1.06 -15.78 -9.52
CA TRP A 122 1.87 -14.80 -10.23
C TRP A 122 1.73 -14.89 -11.75
N VAL A 123 1.85 -16.09 -12.31
CA VAL A 123 1.73 -16.32 -13.76
C VAL A 123 0.33 -15.94 -14.25
N ARG A 124 -0.72 -16.32 -13.53
CA ARG A 124 -2.11 -15.97 -13.89
C ARG A 124 -2.33 -14.47 -13.92
N GLN A 125 -1.84 -13.72 -12.95
CA GLN A 125 -1.99 -12.26 -12.95
C GLN A 125 -1.22 -11.60 -14.11
N LYS A 126 -0.05 -12.10 -14.48
CA LYS A 126 0.70 -11.59 -15.64
C LYS A 126 0.02 -11.88 -16.99
N SER A 127 -0.69 -13.00 -17.08
CA SER A 127 -1.36 -13.41 -18.33
C SER A 127 -2.73 -12.79 -18.51
N GLY A 128 -3.29 -12.16 -17.48
CA GLY A 128 -4.60 -11.51 -17.49
C GLY A 128 -4.56 -9.98 -17.53
N SER A 129 -3.38 -9.39 -17.74
CA SER A 129 -3.17 -7.94 -17.82
C SER A 129 -2.92 -7.51 -19.24
#